data_66baea6ebc53f096a97cea0051d4e2b4
#
_entry.id   66baea6ebc53f096a97cea0051d4e2b4
#
_cell.length_a   1.000
_cell.length_b   1.000
_cell.length_c   1.000
_cell.angle_alpha   90.00
_cell.angle_beta   90.00
_cell.angle_gamma   90.00
#
_symmetry.space_group_name_H-M   'P 1'
#
loop_
_entity.id
_entity.type
_entity.pdbx_description
1 polymer ?
#
loop_
_entity_poly.entity_id
_entity_poly.type
_entity_poly.pdbx_seq_one_letter_code
_entity_poly.pdbx_strand_id
1 'polypeptide(L)'
;MIARRNVVVPAVIATFLTAWFYSGSLIKGLAAIFGASLTAAGELFSIFLIIAIITALLGGLRAMGAERRMVRPFRALMRNGRMAFLTIAAATYFISLFFWPTPAVPLIGALLLPAAIRAGLPAMSGAAVMAIAGQGMALSSDYVIQVAPGLSAKAAGTDTGSVADRAMMLSLIVGIVALVFVYFRGRRGFGTVSDENELRWRSESTEVPLETQLGSAGDRGFSKGVVTARAARAATAGGSGSAGGDASGAGTTVLAPPGEGDGDGAVGEGHVRRSQVFAVLVPLAFAVLVGYMLLGKFTGVVPEVESNDSTGLVGGVAMLLLFATVFARDGAHGLTSAAGHVVDGLVFAFKAMGVVIPIAGFFFLGNADFISQITGTQESKPPSLLFDLVQSVDHYIPANGFILGFAILIIGMITGLEGSGFAGLPLTGSLSGALGPAAHTDPATLAAVGQMGSVWTGGGTLIAWSSLLAVAGVARVPVQELVRHLFVPVLVGLAAATALSTLLF
;
A
#
# COMPACT_ATOMS: atom_id res chain seq x y z
N MET A 1 -0.04 12.81 17.00
CA MET A 1 -0.72 11.51 16.84
C MET A 1 -1.90 11.34 17.79
N ILE A 2 -1.73 11.55 19.09
CA ILE A 2 -2.84 11.49 20.09
C ILE A 2 -4.01 12.43 19.73
N ALA A 3 -3.76 13.53 18.99
CA ALA A 3 -4.75 14.51 18.58
C ALA A 3 -5.35 14.31 17.18
N ARG A 4 -5.16 13.14 16.53
CA ARG A 4 -5.62 12.86 15.13
C ARG A 4 -5.18 13.92 14.10
N ARG A 5 -4.00 14.56 14.30
CA ARG A 5 -3.50 15.60 13.42
C ARG A 5 -2.49 15.02 12.43
N ASN A 6 -2.52 15.53 11.21
CA ASN A 6 -1.61 15.15 10.14
C ASN A 6 -0.16 15.51 10.52
N VAL A 7 0.79 14.59 10.29
CA VAL A 7 2.23 14.73 10.58
C VAL A 7 2.91 15.75 9.64
N VAL A 8 2.28 16.11 8.53
CA VAL A 8 2.79 17.10 7.56
C VAL A 8 3.08 18.45 8.21
N VAL A 9 2.16 18.96 9.04
CA VAL A 9 2.33 20.29 9.67
C VAL A 9 3.55 20.30 10.60
N PRO A 10 3.72 19.36 11.54
CA PRO A 10 4.95 19.25 12.33
C PRO A 10 6.22 19.13 11.47
N ALA A 11 6.20 18.34 10.39
CA ALA A 11 7.36 18.19 9.51
C ALA A 11 7.74 19.50 8.82
N VAL A 12 6.76 20.26 8.30
CA VAL A 12 6.98 21.57 7.68
C VAL A 12 7.55 22.58 8.69
N ILE A 13 6.99 22.65 9.90
CA ILE A 13 7.50 23.52 10.96
C ILE A 13 8.93 23.11 11.35
N ALA A 14 9.18 21.81 11.51
CA ALA A 14 10.51 21.31 11.84
C ALA A 14 11.52 21.61 10.73
N THR A 15 11.16 21.45 9.45
CA THR A 15 12.00 21.85 8.31
C THR A 15 12.38 23.32 8.39
N PHE A 16 11.39 24.20 8.61
CA PHE A 16 11.63 25.63 8.75
C PHE A 16 12.60 25.94 9.90
N LEU A 17 12.33 25.44 11.09
CA LEU A 17 13.15 25.72 12.29
C LEU A 17 14.57 25.18 12.12
N THR A 18 14.73 23.93 11.66
CA THR A 18 16.04 23.32 11.46
C THR A 18 16.87 24.10 10.45
N ALA A 19 16.29 24.44 9.30
CA ALA A 19 17.00 25.20 8.27
C ALA A 19 17.28 26.64 8.71
N TRP A 20 16.40 27.28 9.46
CA TRP A 20 16.63 28.60 10.03
C TRP A 20 17.80 28.59 11.04
N PHE A 21 17.77 27.69 12.01
CA PHE A 21 18.88 27.60 12.99
C PHE A 21 20.22 27.23 12.33
N TYR A 22 20.19 26.30 11.37
CA TYR A 22 21.38 25.89 10.65
C TYR A 22 22.00 27.04 9.82
N SER A 23 21.16 27.75 9.04
CA SER A 23 21.65 28.82 8.14
C SER A 23 21.81 30.19 8.80
N GLY A 24 21.29 30.38 10.02
CA GLY A 24 21.23 31.69 10.69
C GLY A 24 20.29 32.70 9.99
N SER A 25 19.53 32.30 8.96
CA SER A 25 18.70 33.18 8.14
C SER A 25 17.26 32.72 8.09
N LEU A 26 16.34 33.59 8.55
CA LEU A 26 14.89 33.36 8.47
C LEU A 26 14.44 33.12 7.02
N ILE A 27 14.99 33.87 6.07
CA ILE A 27 14.64 33.77 4.64
C ILE A 27 15.05 32.40 4.10
N LYS A 28 16.24 31.88 4.42
CA LYS A 28 16.69 30.55 4.04
C LYS A 28 15.84 29.48 4.71
N GLY A 29 15.44 29.66 5.97
CA GLY A 29 14.50 28.76 6.64
C GLY A 29 13.16 28.65 5.93
N LEU A 30 12.57 29.77 5.50
CA LEU A 30 11.34 29.78 4.71
C LEU A 30 11.52 29.14 3.34
N ALA A 31 12.61 29.44 2.64
CA ALA A 31 12.92 28.84 1.33
C ALA A 31 13.12 27.31 1.44
N ALA A 32 13.69 26.84 2.53
CA ALA A 32 13.94 25.42 2.79
C ALA A 32 12.65 24.59 2.88
N ILE A 33 11.50 25.15 3.26
CA ILE A 33 10.21 24.46 3.23
C ILE A 33 9.88 23.96 1.83
N PHE A 34 10.02 24.85 0.85
CA PHE A 34 9.81 24.51 -0.55
C PHE A 34 10.95 23.66 -1.10
N GLY A 35 12.20 24.02 -0.81
CA GLY A 35 13.40 23.29 -1.25
C GLY A 35 13.41 21.83 -0.79
N ALA A 36 13.08 21.56 0.48
CA ALA A 36 12.98 20.22 1.02
C ALA A 36 11.89 19.40 0.32
N SER A 37 10.72 20.01 0.11
CA SER A 37 9.62 19.34 -0.62
C SER A 37 10.01 19.08 -2.08
N LEU A 38 10.71 20.00 -2.73
CA LEU A 38 11.15 19.83 -4.11
C LEU A 38 12.20 18.73 -4.25
N THR A 39 13.20 18.72 -3.35
CA THR A 39 14.20 17.64 -3.27
C THR A 39 13.54 16.29 -3.05
N ALA A 40 12.63 16.20 -2.08
CA ALA A 40 11.89 14.97 -1.81
C ALA A 40 11.04 14.54 -3.02
N ALA A 41 10.37 15.48 -3.69
CA ALA A 41 9.59 15.17 -4.89
C ALA A 41 10.48 14.62 -6.01
N GLY A 42 11.66 15.20 -6.23
CA GLY A 42 12.63 14.72 -7.22
C GLY A 42 13.10 13.29 -6.92
N GLU A 43 13.52 13.03 -5.68
CA GLU A 43 14.00 11.72 -5.23
C GLU A 43 12.93 10.64 -5.26
N LEU A 44 11.67 10.99 -4.99
CA LEU A 44 10.58 10.06 -4.90
C LEU A 44 9.74 9.95 -6.19
N PHE A 45 10.02 10.77 -7.21
CA PHE A 45 9.20 10.80 -8.42
C PHE A 45 9.17 9.47 -9.17
N SER A 46 10.28 8.73 -9.20
CA SER A 46 10.34 7.38 -9.77
C SER A 46 9.32 6.44 -9.13
N ILE A 47 9.15 6.57 -7.81
CA ILE A 47 8.20 5.80 -7.01
C ILE A 47 6.75 6.19 -7.37
N PHE A 48 6.46 7.49 -7.48
CA PHE A 48 5.13 7.95 -7.91
C PHE A 48 4.79 7.45 -9.32
N LEU A 49 5.76 7.48 -10.22
CA LEU A 49 5.60 7.07 -11.61
C LEU A 49 5.27 5.57 -11.72
N ILE A 50 5.98 4.71 -10.98
CA ILE A 50 5.69 3.26 -11.05
C ILE A 50 4.31 2.94 -10.47
N ILE A 51 3.90 3.57 -9.36
CA ILE A 51 2.54 3.41 -8.82
C ILE A 51 1.50 3.85 -9.86
N ALA A 52 1.74 4.97 -10.54
CA ALA A 52 0.85 5.48 -11.56
C ALA A 52 0.70 4.50 -12.72
N ILE A 53 1.81 3.98 -13.25
CA ILE A 53 1.83 3.04 -14.37
C ILE A 53 1.14 1.71 -14.02
N ILE A 54 1.44 1.14 -12.85
CA ILE A 54 0.81 -0.12 -12.39
C ILE A 54 -0.71 0.08 -12.19
N THR A 55 -1.11 1.23 -11.64
CA THR A 55 -2.54 1.57 -11.46
C THR A 55 -3.23 1.79 -12.80
N ALA A 56 -2.56 2.44 -13.75
CA ALA A 56 -3.05 2.61 -15.12
C ALA A 56 -3.24 1.27 -15.84
N LEU A 57 -2.27 0.35 -15.73
CA LEU A 57 -2.38 -1.02 -16.26
C LEU A 57 -3.58 -1.75 -15.68
N LEU A 58 -3.77 -1.68 -14.35
CA LEU A 58 -4.93 -2.26 -13.69
C LEU A 58 -6.24 -1.64 -14.22
N GLY A 59 -6.27 -0.33 -14.46
CA GLY A 59 -7.39 0.38 -15.10
C GLY A 59 -7.71 -0.16 -16.49
N GLY A 60 -6.70 -0.34 -17.34
CA GLY A 60 -6.84 -0.93 -18.67
C GLY A 60 -7.36 -2.37 -18.63
N LEU A 61 -6.84 -3.21 -17.73
CA LEU A 61 -7.29 -4.59 -17.53
C LEU A 61 -8.75 -4.67 -17.04
N ARG A 62 -9.15 -3.75 -16.15
CA ARG A 62 -10.55 -3.60 -15.71
C ARG A 62 -11.47 -3.28 -16.86
N ALA A 63 -11.10 -2.29 -17.63
CA ALA A 63 -11.88 -1.85 -18.78
C ALA A 63 -12.06 -2.97 -19.84
N MET A 64 -11.08 -3.89 -19.94
CA MET A 64 -11.14 -5.09 -20.80
C MET A 64 -11.87 -6.27 -20.14
N GLY A 65 -12.11 -6.25 -18.81
CA GLY A 65 -12.64 -7.38 -18.05
C GLY A 65 -11.65 -8.55 -17.86
N ALA A 66 -10.37 -8.33 -18.15
CA ALA A 66 -9.31 -9.34 -18.01
C ALA A 66 -9.06 -9.68 -16.54
N GLU A 67 -9.16 -8.70 -15.63
CA GLU A 67 -8.96 -8.90 -14.20
C GLU A 67 -9.90 -9.96 -13.61
N ARG A 68 -11.19 -9.95 -14.01
CA ARG A 68 -12.18 -10.96 -13.56
C ARG A 68 -11.78 -12.38 -14.00
N ARG A 69 -11.14 -12.50 -15.15
CA ARG A 69 -10.68 -13.78 -15.70
C ARG A 69 -9.42 -14.28 -15.04
N MET A 70 -8.51 -13.38 -14.63
CA MET A 70 -7.30 -13.72 -13.88
C MET A 70 -7.61 -14.45 -12.56
N VAL A 71 -8.72 -14.08 -11.93
CA VAL A 71 -9.12 -14.64 -10.63
C VAL A 71 -9.94 -15.93 -10.75
N ARG A 72 -10.54 -16.19 -11.93
CA ARG A 72 -11.42 -17.33 -12.17
C ARG A 72 -10.81 -18.72 -11.85
N PRO A 73 -9.54 -19.02 -12.18
CA PRO A 73 -8.93 -20.31 -11.88
C PRO A 73 -8.89 -20.63 -10.37
N PHE A 74 -8.74 -19.61 -9.53
CA PHE A 74 -8.68 -19.79 -8.08
C PHE A 74 -10.00 -20.27 -7.48
N ARG A 75 -11.14 -19.96 -8.11
CA ARG A 75 -12.45 -20.45 -7.66
C ARG A 75 -12.56 -21.98 -7.71
N ALA A 76 -11.95 -22.61 -8.70
CA ALA A 76 -11.97 -24.06 -8.88
C ALA A 76 -11.20 -24.81 -7.76
N LEU A 77 -10.26 -24.14 -7.08
CA LEU A 77 -9.48 -24.69 -5.98
C LEU A 77 -10.24 -24.67 -4.65
N MET A 78 -11.31 -23.89 -4.52
CA MET A 78 -12.05 -23.70 -3.28
C MET A 78 -13.09 -24.82 -3.04
N ARG A 79 -12.62 -26.01 -2.70
CA ARG A 79 -13.48 -27.20 -2.50
C ARG A 79 -14.05 -27.31 -1.07
N ASN A 80 -13.53 -26.61 -0.12
CA ASN A 80 -13.97 -26.54 1.29
C ASN A 80 -13.39 -25.29 1.95
N GLY A 81 -13.84 -24.95 3.17
CA GLY A 81 -13.42 -23.76 3.88
C GLY A 81 -11.89 -23.66 4.12
N ARG A 82 -11.20 -24.81 4.30
CA ARG A 82 -9.75 -24.83 4.47
C ARG A 82 -9.01 -24.50 3.16
N MET A 83 -9.42 -25.11 2.08
CA MET A 83 -8.87 -24.81 0.75
C MET A 83 -9.18 -23.37 0.33
N ALA A 84 -10.39 -22.88 0.65
CA ALA A 84 -10.77 -21.50 0.40
C ALA A 84 -9.86 -20.51 1.15
N PHE A 85 -9.54 -20.77 2.43
CA PHE A 85 -8.61 -19.98 3.23
C PHE A 85 -7.23 -19.88 2.55
N LEU A 86 -6.64 -21.02 2.20
CA LEU A 86 -5.32 -21.07 1.55
C LEU A 86 -5.34 -20.44 0.17
N THR A 87 -6.42 -20.67 -0.60
CA THR A 87 -6.55 -20.12 -1.95
C THR A 87 -6.67 -18.58 -1.93
N ILE A 88 -7.47 -18.02 -1.00
CA ILE A 88 -7.56 -16.56 -0.85
C ILE A 88 -6.20 -16.00 -0.41
N ALA A 89 -5.51 -16.63 0.55
CA ALA A 89 -4.19 -16.19 0.98
C ALA A 89 -3.21 -16.14 -0.19
N ALA A 90 -3.07 -17.25 -0.92
CA ALA A 90 -2.15 -17.36 -2.04
C ALA A 90 -2.52 -16.42 -3.19
N ALA A 91 -3.80 -16.38 -3.61
CA ALA A 91 -4.25 -15.52 -4.69
C ALA A 91 -4.08 -14.02 -4.36
N THR A 92 -4.47 -13.63 -3.13
CA THR A 92 -4.33 -12.23 -2.70
C THR A 92 -2.86 -11.83 -2.63
N TYR A 93 -2.01 -12.66 -2.03
CA TYR A 93 -0.57 -12.39 -1.94
C TYR A 93 0.06 -12.29 -3.33
N PHE A 94 -0.13 -13.31 -4.17
CA PHE A 94 0.47 -13.36 -5.51
C PHE A 94 0.05 -12.19 -6.39
N ILE A 95 -1.25 -11.87 -6.46
CA ILE A 95 -1.75 -10.76 -7.28
C ILE A 95 -1.25 -9.42 -6.72
N SER A 96 -1.21 -9.28 -5.40
CA SER A 96 -0.79 -8.04 -4.74
C SER A 96 0.72 -7.79 -4.80
N LEU A 97 1.55 -8.76 -5.19
CA LEU A 97 2.96 -8.53 -5.48
C LEU A 97 3.18 -7.72 -6.77
N PHE A 98 2.25 -7.83 -7.73
CA PHE A 98 2.36 -7.17 -9.04
C PHE A 98 1.47 -5.93 -9.16
N PHE A 99 0.41 -5.88 -8.39
CA PHE A 99 -0.53 -4.77 -8.38
C PHE A 99 -0.60 -4.13 -7.00
N TRP A 100 -0.64 -2.81 -6.97
CA TRP A 100 -0.75 -2.11 -5.69
C TRP A 100 -1.90 -2.65 -4.84
N PRO A 101 -1.63 -3.14 -3.62
CA PRO A 101 -2.63 -3.88 -2.84
C PRO A 101 -3.90 -3.10 -2.52
N THR A 102 -3.79 -1.80 -2.28
CA THR A 102 -4.94 -0.96 -1.88
C THR A 102 -6.10 -1.01 -2.89
N PRO A 103 -5.90 -0.86 -4.22
CA PRO A 103 -6.97 -1.07 -5.19
C PRO A 103 -7.20 -2.54 -5.55
N ALA A 104 -6.18 -3.40 -5.46
CA ALA A 104 -6.27 -4.79 -5.91
C ALA A 104 -7.03 -5.70 -4.92
N VAL A 105 -6.76 -5.57 -3.61
CA VAL A 105 -7.34 -6.47 -2.59
C VAL A 105 -8.86 -6.40 -2.50
N PRO A 106 -9.51 -5.22 -2.48
CA PRO A 106 -10.96 -5.14 -2.52
C PRO A 106 -11.57 -5.81 -3.75
N LEU A 107 -10.92 -5.68 -4.90
CA LEU A 107 -11.35 -6.31 -6.13
C LEU A 107 -11.25 -7.84 -6.05
N ILE A 108 -10.09 -8.36 -5.60
CA ILE A 108 -9.90 -9.80 -5.38
C ILE A 108 -10.98 -10.33 -4.44
N GLY A 109 -11.26 -9.58 -3.36
CA GLY A 109 -12.31 -9.89 -2.40
C GLY A 109 -13.69 -9.96 -3.04
N ALA A 110 -14.06 -8.96 -3.83
CA ALA A 110 -15.37 -8.95 -4.52
C ALA A 110 -15.54 -10.15 -5.45
N LEU A 111 -14.45 -10.67 -6.02
CA LEU A 111 -14.49 -11.79 -6.97
C LEU A 111 -14.35 -13.17 -6.30
N LEU A 112 -13.52 -13.31 -5.26
CA LEU A 112 -13.21 -14.61 -4.64
C LEU A 112 -13.99 -14.88 -3.37
N LEU A 113 -14.37 -13.85 -2.61
CA LEU A 113 -14.98 -14.03 -1.31
C LEU A 113 -16.35 -14.72 -1.37
N PRO A 114 -17.25 -14.42 -2.33
CA PRO A 114 -18.51 -15.16 -2.46
C PRO A 114 -18.28 -16.66 -2.65
N ALA A 115 -17.33 -17.05 -3.50
CA ALA A 115 -17.00 -18.46 -3.73
C ALA A 115 -16.37 -19.11 -2.49
N ALA A 116 -15.57 -18.37 -1.74
CA ALA A 116 -14.97 -18.87 -0.50
C ALA A 116 -16.00 -19.07 0.62
N ILE A 117 -16.96 -18.16 0.75
CA ILE A 117 -18.05 -18.27 1.71
C ILE A 117 -18.96 -19.45 1.34
N ARG A 118 -19.29 -19.61 0.06
CA ARG A 118 -19.98 -20.80 -0.44
C ARG A 118 -19.25 -22.09 -0.10
N ALA A 119 -17.89 -22.07 -0.17
CA ALA A 119 -17.05 -23.21 0.21
C ALA A 119 -16.95 -23.43 1.73
N GLY A 120 -17.63 -22.62 2.54
CA GLY A 120 -17.69 -22.74 4.00
C GLY A 120 -16.68 -21.90 4.77
N LEU A 121 -16.03 -20.90 4.15
CA LEU A 121 -15.15 -19.98 4.85
C LEU A 121 -15.98 -18.83 5.45
N PRO A 122 -15.91 -18.57 6.79
CA PRO A 122 -16.56 -17.40 7.37
C PRO A 122 -16.06 -16.09 6.78
N ALA A 123 -16.95 -15.12 6.55
CA ALA A 123 -16.62 -13.82 5.96
C ALA A 123 -15.51 -13.08 6.73
N MET A 124 -15.56 -13.13 8.08
CA MET A 124 -14.52 -12.53 8.95
C MET A 124 -13.15 -13.17 8.72
N SER A 125 -13.08 -14.50 8.57
CA SER A 125 -11.82 -15.20 8.28
C SER A 125 -11.32 -14.85 6.89
N GLY A 126 -12.21 -14.74 5.89
CA GLY A 126 -11.87 -14.29 4.54
C GLY A 126 -11.30 -12.87 4.52
N ALA A 127 -11.94 -11.93 5.22
CA ALA A 127 -11.46 -10.56 5.39
C ALA A 127 -10.08 -10.52 6.05
N ALA A 128 -9.90 -11.28 7.14
CA ALA A 128 -8.62 -11.32 7.86
C ALA A 128 -7.48 -11.85 6.96
N VAL A 129 -7.74 -12.89 6.19
CA VAL A 129 -6.75 -13.46 5.25
C VAL A 129 -6.37 -12.46 4.17
N MET A 130 -7.34 -11.78 3.58
CA MET A 130 -7.08 -10.75 2.55
C MET A 130 -6.28 -9.57 3.12
N ALA A 131 -6.60 -9.13 4.34
CA ALA A 131 -5.86 -8.06 5.00
C ALA A 131 -4.41 -8.48 5.29
N ILE A 132 -4.19 -9.69 5.82
CA ILE A 132 -2.84 -10.19 6.11
C ILE A 132 -2.05 -10.37 4.80
N ALA A 133 -2.59 -11.11 3.82
CA ALA A 133 -1.85 -11.48 2.62
C ALA A 133 -1.59 -10.29 1.69
N GLY A 134 -2.57 -9.41 1.51
CA GLY A 134 -2.46 -8.25 0.61
C GLY A 134 -1.93 -7.01 1.30
N GLN A 135 -2.68 -6.51 2.30
CA GLN A 135 -2.36 -5.24 2.95
C GLN A 135 -1.20 -5.35 3.96
N GLY A 136 -0.99 -6.53 4.52
CA GLY A 136 0.17 -6.82 5.36
C GLY A 136 1.36 -7.29 4.54
N MET A 137 1.36 -8.56 4.12
CA MET A 137 2.52 -9.23 3.51
C MET A 137 2.97 -8.59 2.20
N ALA A 138 2.10 -8.51 1.20
CA ALA A 138 2.50 -8.02 -0.12
C ALA A 138 2.90 -6.54 -0.08
N LEU A 139 2.15 -5.70 0.66
CA LEU A 139 2.44 -4.27 0.78
C LEU A 139 3.71 -4.00 1.59
N SER A 140 4.01 -4.77 2.63
CA SER A 140 5.19 -4.56 3.46
C SER A 140 6.47 -5.14 2.84
N SER A 141 6.38 -6.25 2.10
CA SER A 141 7.52 -6.75 1.33
C SER A 141 7.83 -5.87 0.14
N ASP A 142 6.79 -5.50 -0.60
CA ASP A 142 6.82 -4.68 -1.81
C ASP A 142 8.01 -5.02 -2.73
N TYR A 143 8.26 -6.33 -2.86
CA TYR A 143 9.49 -6.88 -3.43
C TYR A 143 9.63 -6.60 -4.92
N VAL A 144 8.51 -6.56 -5.65
CA VAL A 144 8.50 -6.40 -7.11
C VAL A 144 8.50 -4.94 -7.50
N ILE A 145 7.66 -4.13 -6.87
CA ILE A 145 7.48 -2.70 -7.20
C ILE A 145 8.55 -1.83 -6.51
N GLN A 146 8.99 -2.23 -5.33
CA GLN A 146 10.09 -1.64 -4.52
C GLN A 146 9.86 -0.18 -4.09
N VAL A 147 8.62 0.23 -3.89
CA VAL A 147 8.27 1.56 -3.38
C VAL A 147 8.66 1.71 -1.91
N ALA A 148 8.19 0.79 -1.05
CA ALA A 148 8.47 0.85 0.37
C ALA A 148 9.95 0.62 0.69
N PRO A 149 10.63 -0.40 0.12
CA PRO A 149 12.07 -0.55 0.27
C PRO A 149 12.87 0.65 -0.24
N GLY A 150 12.47 1.23 -1.38
CA GLY A 150 13.14 2.40 -1.95
C GLY A 150 13.06 3.64 -1.05
N LEU A 151 11.89 3.90 -0.43
CA LEU A 151 11.71 4.98 0.55
C LEU A 151 12.60 4.77 1.79
N SER A 152 12.56 3.55 2.34
CA SER A 152 13.33 3.19 3.53
C SER A 152 14.83 3.25 3.28
N ALA A 153 15.29 2.69 2.15
CA ALA A 153 16.70 2.62 1.77
C ALA A 153 17.29 4.00 1.49
N LYS A 154 16.61 4.84 0.69
CA LYS A 154 17.06 6.22 0.40
C LYS A 154 17.23 7.03 1.69
N ALA A 155 16.30 6.91 2.62
CA ALA A 155 16.38 7.60 3.90
C ALA A 155 17.46 7.02 4.83
N ALA A 156 17.75 5.73 4.74
CA ALA A 156 18.80 5.06 5.51
C ALA A 156 20.20 5.22 4.91
N GLY A 157 20.33 5.72 3.68
CA GLY A 157 21.61 5.80 2.97
C GLY A 157 22.15 4.39 2.60
N THR A 158 21.26 3.45 2.25
CA THR A 158 21.62 2.06 1.93
C THR A 158 20.98 1.61 0.61
N ASP A 159 21.33 0.41 0.16
CA ASP A 159 20.82 -0.16 -1.08
C ASP A 159 19.37 -0.64 -0.96
N THR A 160 18.55 -0.31 -1.97
CA THR A 160 17.12 -0.70 -2.03
C THR A 160 16.92 -2.21 -2.07
N GLY A 161 17.75 -2.94 -2.82
CA GLY A 161 17.67 -4.41 -2.92
C GLY A 161 17.94 -5.08 -1.58
N SER A 162 18.90 -4.59 -0.83
CA SER A 162 19.22 -5.08 0.51
C SER A 162 18.05 -4.90 1.47
N VAL A 163 17.37 -3.76 1.45
CA VAL A 163 16.15 -3.55 2.26
C VAL A 163 15.01 -4.44 1.77
N ALA A 164 14.82 -4.56 0.44
CA ALA A 164 13.76 -5.39 -0.14
C ALA A 164 13.88 -6.86 0.25
N ASP A 165 15.09 -7.42 0.23
CA ASP A 165 15.33 -8.82 0.63
C ASP A 165 14.97 -9.08 2.08
N ARG A 166 15.43 -8.19 2.98
CA ARG A 166 15.12 -8.30 4.40
C ARG A 166 13.63 -8.09 4.66
N ALA A 167 13.03 -7.10 4.02
CA ALA A 167 11.60 -6.83 4.11
C ALA A 167 10.76 -8.03 3.62
N MET A 168 11.18 -8.70 2.54
CA MET A 168 10.51 -9.91 2.05
C MET A 168 10.55 -11.04 3.08
N MET A 169 11.72 -11.32 3.65
CA MET A 169 11.87 -12.37 4.66
C MET A 169 11.06 -12.06 5.93
N LEU A 170 11.18 -10.83 6.44
CA LEU A 170 10.45 -10.40 7.64
C LEU A 170 8.94 -10.40 7.41
N SER A 171 8.48 -9.93 6.26
CA SER A 171 7.07 -9.94 5.86
C SER A 171 6.49 -11.35 5.80
N LEU A 172 7.23 -12.31 5.25
CA LEU A 172 6.83 -13.72 5.23
C LEU A 172 6.71 -14.28 6.65
N ILE A 173 7.65 -13.97 7.55
CA ILE A 173 7.59 -14.41 8.94
C ILE A 173 6.34 -13.84 9.62
N VAL A 174 6.13 -12.52 9.55
CA VAL A 174 4.92 -11.87 10.13
C VAL A 174 3.66 -12.50 9.57
N GLY A 175 3.59 -12.63 8.25
CA GLY A 175 2.41 -13.14 7.56
C GLY A 175 2.10 -14.59 7.86
N ILE A 176 3.10 -15.47 7.85
CA ILE A 176 2.92 -16.89 8.17
C ILE A 176 2.44 -17.03 9.61
N VAL A 177 3.08 -16.35 10.56
CA VAL A 177 2.66 -16.39 11.98
C VAL A 177 1.22 -15.90 12.12
N ALA A 178 0.88 -14.76 11.50
CA ALA A 178 -0.47 -14.21 11.56
C ALA A 178 -1.51 -15.10 10.88
N LEU A 179 -1.23 -15.66 9.68
CA LEU A 179 -2.11 -16.58 8.97
C LEU A 179 -2.34 -17.88 9.75
N VAL A 180 -1.28 -18.45 10.31
CA VAL A 180 -1.37 -19.67 11.15
C VAL A 180 -2.25 -19.41 12.36
N PHE A 181 -2.04 -18.29 13.05
CA PHE A 181 -2.85 -17.90 14.21
C PHE A 181 -4.34 -17.75 13.82
N VAL A 182 -4.64 -16.99 12.76
CA VAL A 182 -6.01 -16.78 12.27
C VAL A 182 -6.63 -18.11 11.82
N TYR A 183 -5.87 -18.98 11.16
CA TYR A 183 -6.34 -20.30 10.75
C TYR A 183 -6.77 -21.16 11.94
N PHE A 184 -5.89 -21.31 12.94
CA PHE A 184 -6.20 -22.15 14.12
C PHE A 184 -7.36 -21.59 14.94
N ARG A 185 -7.46 -20.27 15.05
CA ARG A 185 -8.58 -19.62 15.73
C ARG A 185 -9.90 -19.77 14.96
N GLY A 186 -9.86 -19.66 13.62
CA GLY A 186 -11.04 -19.67 12.76
C GLY A 186 -11.52 -21.06 12.33
N ARG A 187 -10.64 -22.09 12.35
CA ARG A 187 -10.93 -23.42 11.75
C ARG A 187 -12.15 -24.14 12.29
N ARG A 188 -12.54 -23.84 13.53
CA ARG A 188 -13.75 -24.44 14.15
C ARG A 188 -15.03 -23.87 13.54
N GLY A 189 -14.99 -22.69 12.93
CA GLY A 189 -16.09 -22.05 12.23
C GLY A 189 -16.16 -22.39 10.74
N PHE A 190 -15.22 -23.19 10.20
CA PHE A 190 -15.26 -23.58 8.79
C PHE A 190 -16.40 -24.58 8.55
N GLY A 191 -17.35 -24.17 7.70
CA GLY A 191 -18.52 -24.96 7.34
C GLY A 191 -18.29 -25.90 6.16
N THR A 192 -19.36 -26.59 5.79
CA THR A 192 -19.45 -27.37 4.56
C THR A 192 -19.83 -26.50 3.38
N VAL A 193 -19.57 -26.98 2.17
CA VAL A 193 -19.97 -26.30 0.92
C VAL A 193 -21.49 -26.22 0.86
N SER A 194 -22.04 -25.02 0.76
CA SER A 194 -23.48 -24.79 0.62
C SER A 194 -23.74 -23.43 -0.04
N ASP A 195 -24.70 -23.38 -0.96
CA ASP A 195 -25.19 -22.15 -1.55
C ASP A 195 -25.89 -21.26 -0.50
N GLU A 196 -26.44 -21.88 0.55
CA GLU A 196 -27.07 -21.18 1.66
C GLU A 196 -26.10 -20.28 2.43
N ASN A 197 -24.82 -20.66 2.53
CA ASN A 197 -23.79 -19.85 3.18
C ASN A 197 -23.64 -18.49 2.47
N GLU A 198 -23.63 -18.48 1.15
CA GLU A 198 -23.53 -17.26 0.35
C GLU A 198 -24.81 -16.42 0.44
N LEU A 199 -25.99 -17.07 0.36
CA LEU A 199 -27.27 -16.38 0.48
C LEU A 199 -27.44 -15.72 1.85
N ARG A 200 -27.10 -16.43 2.93
CA ARG A 200 -27.12 -15.89 4.30
C ARG A 200 -26.19 -14.69 4.44
N TRP A 201 -24.95 -14.79 3.97
CA TRP A 201 -24.02 -13.67 3.99
C TRP A 201 -24.52 -12.45 3.21
N ARG A 202 -25.20 -12.67 2.08
CA ARG A 202 -25.81 -11.59 1.29
C ARG A 202 -27.00 -10.96 2.00
N SER A 203 -27.86 -11.72 2.68
CA SER A 203 -29.04 -11.23 3.39
C SER A 203 -28.70 -10.49 4.69
N GLU A 204 -27.83 -11.04 5.53
CA GLU A 204 -27.40 -10.44 6.79
C GLU A 204 -26.78 -9.05 6.60
N SER A 205 -26.18 -8.80 5.46
CA SER A 205 -25.54 -7.52 5.14
C SER A 205 -26.49 -6.42 4.68
N THR A 206 -27.74 -6.76 4.35
CA THR A 206 -28.76 -5.76 3.97
C THR A 206 -29.33 -5.05 5.20
N GLU A 207 -29.19 -5.64 6.38
CA GLU A 207 -29.72 -5.11 7.64
C GLU A 207 -28.74 -4.20 8.41
N VAL A 208 -27.46 -4.14 8.02
CA VAL A 208 -26.47 -3.30 8.71
C VAL A 208 -26.45 -1.89 8.10
N PRO A 209 -26.96 -0.86 8.79
CA PRO A 209 -26.90 0.52 8.28
C PRO A 209 -25.45 0.97 8.05
N LEU A 210 -25.22 1.72 6.96
CA LEU A 210 -23.90 2.24 6.60
C LEU A 210 -23.23 3.02 7.75
N GLU A 211 -24.02 3.65 8.61
CA GLU A 211 -23.59 4.38 9.81
C GLU A 211 -22.95 3.48 10.88
N THR A 212 -23.41 2.23 10.99
CA THR A 212 -22.85 1.23 11.92
C THR A 212 -21.56 0.63 11.36
N GLN A 213 -21.39 0.58 10.02
CA GLN A 213 -20.17 0.12 9.36
C GLN A 213 -19.03 1.14 9.50
N LEU A 214 -19.33 2.44 9.50
CA LEU A 214 -18.35 3.50 9.62
C LEU A 214 -17.91 3.77 11.07
N GLY A 215 -18.48 3.08 12.04
CA GLY A 215 -18.21 3.31 13.47
C GLY A 215 -18.48 4.76 13.88
N SER A 216 -18.87 5.01 15.09
CA SER A 216 -19.05 6.35 15.68
C SER A 216 -17.71 7.10 15.86
N ALA A 217 -16.83 7.04 14.87
CA ALA A 217 -15.63 7.86 14.78
C ALA A 217 -16.09 9.28 14.47
N GLY A 218 -16.36 10.04 15.55
CA GLY A 218 -16.90 11.36 15.53
C GLY A 218 -16.23 12.30 14.54
N ASP A 219 -16.88 12.52 13.44
CA ASP A 219 -16.67 13.69 12.64
C ASP A 219 -18.01 14.36 12.34
N ARG A 220 -18.36 15.31 13.20
CA ARG A 220 -19.54 16.17 13.03
C ARG A 220 -19.44 17.08 11.81
N GLY A 221 -18.31 17.05 11.10
CA GLY A 221 -18.08 17.80 9.86
C GLY A 221 -18.55 17.08 8.59
N PHE A 222 -18.47 15.73 8.57
CA PHE A 222 -18.78 14.94 7.36
C PHE A 222 -20.28 14.66 7.19
N SER A 223 -21.03 14.62 8.30
CA SER A 223 -22.47 14.33 8.30
C SER A 223 -23.33 15.44 7.66
N LYS A 224 -22.93 16.71 7.75
CA LYS A 224 -23.71 17.83 7.19
C LYS A 224 -23.73 17.85 5.66
N GLY A 225 -22.65 17.40 4.97
CA GLY A 225 -22.59 17.38 3.51
C GLY A 225 -23.48 16.31 2.88
N VAL A 226 -23.62 15.16 3.54
CA VAL A 226 -24.41 14.02 3.02
C VAL A 226 -25.90 14.24 3.21
N VAL A 227 -26.30 14.86 4.32
CA VAL A 227 -27.73 15.16 4.61
C VAL A 227 -28.26 16.26 3.68
N THR A 228 -27.44 17.28 3.39
CA THR A 228 -27.83 18.34 2.44
C THR A 228 -27.95 17.85 1.01
N ALA A 229 -27.09 16.90 0.56
CA ALA A 229 -27.19 16.30 -0.77
C ALA A 229 -28.44 15.42 -0.93
N ARG A 230 -28.90 14.77 0.12
CA ARG A 230 -30.13 13.95 0.10
C ARG A 230 -31.40 14.80 0.16
N ALA A 231 -31.38 15.90 0.92
CA ALA A 231 -32.47 16.86 0.96
C ALA A 231 -32.63 17.62 -0.37
N ALA A 232 -31.51 17.97 -1.04
CA ALA A 232 -31.52 18.59 -2.35
C ALA A 232 -32.07 17.65 -3.45
N ARG A 233 -31.80 16.34 -3.39
CA ARG A 233 -32.35 15.36 -4.34
C ARG A 233 -33.84 15.09 -4.12
N ALA A 234 -34.35 15.20 -2.93
CA ALA A 234 -35.78 15.07 -2.64
C ALA A 234 -36.58 16.30 -3.07
N ALA A 235 -35.95 17.48 -3.09
CA ALA A 235 -36.58 18.74 -3.49
C ALA A 235 -36.62 18.94 -5.02
N THR A 236 -35.74 18.24 -5.79
CA THR A 236 -35.67 18.36 -7.27
C THR A 236 -36.52 17.33 -8.02
N ALA A 237 -37.20 16.43 -7.33
CA ALA A 237 -38.11 15.45 -7.95
C ALA A 237 -39.49 16.00 -8.34
N GLY A 238 -39.71 17.30 -8.21
CA GLY A 238 -40.98 17.92 -8.57
C GLY A 238 -40.76 19.27 -9.27
N GLY A 239 -40.47 19.29 -10.57
CA GLY A 239 -40.44 20.51 -11.35
C GLY A 239 -39.54 20.46 -12.59
N SER A 240 -40.17 20.40 -13.74
CA SER A 240 -39.57 20.54 -15.05
C SER A 240 -39.07 21.95 -15.31
N GLY A 241 -37.87 22.12 -15.89
CA GLY A 241 -37.44 23.41 -16.42
C GLY A 241 -35.93 23.55 -16.62
N SER A 242 -35.57 23.81 -17.89
CA SER A 242 -34.26 24.00 -18.48
C SER A 242 -33.39 25.09 -17.83
N ALA A 243 -32.11 24.90 -17.87
CA ALA A 243 -31.03 25.80 -18.32
C ALA A 243 -29.74 25.68 -17.49
N GLY A 244 -28.66 25.64 -18.17
CA GLY A 244 -27.27 25.63 -18.02
C GLY A 244 -26.61 26.36 -16.82
N GLY A 245 -25.41 25.93 -16.51
CA GLY A 245 -24.47 26.65 -15.64
C GLY A 245 -23.49 25.77 -14.89
N ASP A 246 -22.23 25.90 -15.26
CA ASP A 246 -21.04 25.34 -14.62
C ASP A 246 -21.02 25.48 -13.10
N ALA A 247 -20.59 24.42 -12.40
CA ALA A 247 -19.87 24.59 -11.15
C ALA A 247 -19.10 23.31 -10.80
N SER A 248 -17.79 23.41 -10.86
CA SER A 248 -16.78 22.52 -10.31
C SER A 248 -17.01 22.22 -8.83
N GLY A 249 -17.23 20.94 -8.49
CA GLY A 249 -17.26 20.43 -7.14
C GLY A 249 -16.53 19.10 -7.10
N ALA A 250 -15.28 19.10 -6.60
CA ALA A 250 -14.50 17.90 -6.37
C ALA A 250 -15.15 17.07 -5.25
N GLY A 251 -16.03 16.18 -5.61
CA GLY A 251 -16.61 15.17 -4.75
C GLY A 251 -15.75 13.90 -4.82
N THR A 252 -15.21 13.48 -3.69
CA THR A 252 -14.55 12.18 -3.52
C THR A 252 -15.54 11.08 -3.88
N THR A 253 -15.39 10.52 -5.07
CA THR A 253 -16.19 9.39 -5.51
C THR A 253 -15.63 8.16 -4.80
N VAL A 254 -16.22 7.80 -3.66
CA VAL A 254 -16.12 6.42 -3.16
C VAL A 254 -16.74 5.58 -4.26
N LEU A 255 -15.91 4.76 -4.91
CA LEU A 255 -16.37 3.79 -5.91
C LEU A 255 -17.45 2.93 -5.27
N ALA A 256 -18.69 3.15 -5.68
CA ALA A 256 -19.78 2.24 -5.38
C ALA A 256 -19.37 0.84 -5.88
N PRO A 257 -19.71 -0.22 -5.16
CA PRO A 257 -19.50 -1.57 -5.68
C PRO A 257 -20.21 -1.67 -7.04
N PRO A 258 -19.59 -2.31 -8.03
CA PRO A 258 -20.22 -2.49 -9.34
C PRO A 258 -21.56 -3.17 -9.13
N GLY A 259 -22.64 -2.49 -9.51
CA GLY A 259 -23.96 -3.05 -9.53
C GLY A 259 -23.95 -4.35 -10.33
N GLU A 260 -24.58 -5.39 -9.81
CA GLU A 260 -24.87 -6.61 -10.52
C GLU A 260 -25.78 -6.29 -11.72
N GLY A 261 -25.15 -5.86 -12.81
CA GLY A 261 -25.72 -6.00 -14.12
C GLY A 261 -25.13 -7.28 -14.69
N ASP A 262 -25.85 -8.37 -14.61
CA ASP A 262 -25.70 -9.49 -15.53
C ASP A 262 -26.04 -8.99 -16.96
N GLY A 263 -25.21 -8.09 -17.43
CA GLY A 263 -25.17 -7.65 -18.81
C GLY A 263 -24.21 -8.53 -19.58
N ASP A 264 -24.51 -9.82 -19.71
CA ASP A 264 -24.06 -10.61 -20.85
C ASP A 264 -24.82 -10.16 -22.12
N GLY A 265 -24.93 -8.85 -22.30
CA GLY A 265 -25.28 -8.23 -23.56
C GLY A 265 -24.12 -8.44 -24.51
N ALA A 266 -24.28 -9.37 -25.45
CA ALA A 266 -23.52 -9.58 -26.69
C ALA A 266 -22.13 -8.90 -26.78
N VAL A 267 -21.24 -9.24 -25.85
CA VAL A 267 -19.81 -8.89 -25.98
C VAL A 267 -19.28 -9.82 -27.07
N GLY A 268 -18.98 -9.26 -28.25
CA GLY A 268 -18.54 -10.02 -29.41
C GLY A 268 -17.41 -10.98 -29.03
N GLU A 269 -17.43 -12.20 -29.60
CA GLU A 269 -16.48 -13.29 -29.30
C GLU A 269 -15.00 -12.84 -29.33
N GLY A 270 -14.67 -11.85 -30.14
CA GLY A 270 -13.34 -11.24 -30.19
C GLY A 270 -12.93 -10.52 -28.92
N HIS A 271 -13.84 -9.85 -28.21
CA HIS A 271 -13.58 -9.19 -26.92
C HIS A 271 -13.32 -10.22 -25.80
N VAL A 272 -14.08 -11.30 -25.80
CA VAL A 272 -13.90 -12.40 -24.84
C VAL A 272 -12.52 -13.04 -24.98
N ARG A 273 -12.11 -13.33 -26.22
CA ARG A 273 -10.82 -13.95 -26.50
C ARG A 273 -9.64 -13.04 -26.12
N ARG A 274 -9.72 -11.74 -26.43
CA ARG A 274 -8.69 -10.75 -26.05
C ARG A 274 -8.56 -10.67 -24.52
N SER A 275 -9.65 -10.54 -23.82
CA SER A 275 -9.68 -10.53 -22.35
C SER A 275 -9.06 -11.79 -21.73
N GLN A 276 -9.28 -12.98 -22.32
CA GLN A 276 -8.63 -14.23 -21.88
C GLN A 276 -7.13 -14.22 -22.12
N VAL A 277 -6.69 -13.73 -23.26
CA VAL A 277 -5.25 -13.63 -23.58
C VAL A 277 -4.55 -12.72 -22.58
N PHE A 278 -5.08 -11.53 -22.31
CA PHE A 278 -4.44 -10.59 -21.39
C PHE A 278 -4.54 -11.05 -19.93
N ALA A 279 -5.57 -11.80 -19.55
CA ALA A 279 -5.66 -12.41 -18.23
C ALA A 279 -4.53 -13.41 -17.93
N VAL A 280 -3.93 -13.99 -18.94
CA VAL A 280 -2.78 -14.91 -18.82
C VAL A 280 -1.46 -14.16 -19.12
N LEU A 281 -1.44 -13.35 -20.17
CA LEU A 281 -0.23 -12.65 -20.63
C LEU A 281 0.37 -11.74 -19.57
N VAL A 282 -0.47 -10.97 -18.85
CA VAL A 282 0.03 -9.99 -17.88
C VAL A 282 0.67 -10.67 -16.67
N PRO A 283 0.03 -11.61 -15.96
CA PRO A 283 0.70 -12.35 -14.88
C PRO A 283 1.93 -13.12 -15.35
N LEU A 284 1.89 -13.69 -16.56
CA LEU A 284 3.03 -14.43 -17.13
C LEU A 284 4.21 -13.49 -17.40
N ALA A 285 3.97 -12.30 -17.97
CA ALA A 285 5.02 -11.32 -18.24
C ALA A 285 5.72 -10.89 -16.94
N PHE A 286 4.96 -10.60 -15.89
CA PHE A 286 5.54 -10.30 -14.59
C PHE A 286 6.23 -11.50 -13.95
N ALA A 287 5.68 -12.70 -14.06
CA ALA A 287 6.33 -13.92 -13.56
C ALA A 287 7.68 -14.19 -14.27
N VAL A 288 7.74 -13.95 -15.58
CA VAL A 288 8.98 -14.05 -16.36
C VAL A 288 9.97 -12.98 -15.91
N LEU A 289 9.52 -11.73 -15.71
CA LEU A 289 10.37 -10.65 -15.22
C LEU A 289 10.97 -10.96 -13.84
N VAL A 290 10.13 -11.39 -12.89
CA VAL A 290 10.60 -11.79 -11.56
C VAL A 290 11.52 -13.00 -11.64
N GLY A 291 11.17 -13.99 -12.47
CA GLY A 291 12.04 -15.14 -12.73
C GLY A 291 13.42 -14.74 -13.27
N TYR A 292 13.47 -13.77 -14.19
CA TYR A 292 14.72 -13.20 -14.70
C TYR A 292 15.55 -12.54 -13.58
N MET A 293 14.91 -11.69 -12.76
CA MET A 293 15.57 -11.02 -11.61
C MET A 293 16.11 -12.03 -10.60
N LEU A 294 15.32 -13.07 -10.27
CA LEU A 294 15.76 -14.12 -9.34
C LEU A 294 16.90 -14.97 -9.93
N LEU A 295 16.85 -15.31 -11.22
CA LEU A 295 17.92 -16.02 -11.89
C LEU A 295 19.24 -15.22 -11.88
N GLY A 296 19.19 -13.91 -12.15
CA GLY A 296 20.36 -13.03 -12.07
C GLY A 296 20.95 -13.03 -10.67
N LYS A 297 20.10 -12.90 -9.67
CA LYS A 297 20.52 -12.81 -8.28
C LYS A 297 21.11 -14.10 -7.70
N PHE A 298 20.52 -15.27 -8.02
CA PHE A 298 20.90 -16.54 -7.39
C PHE A 298 21.80 -17.45 -8.23
N THR A 299 21.85 -17.28 -9.54
CA THR A 299 22.54 -18.23 -10.41
C THR A 299 23.67 -17.61 -11.22
N GLY A 300 23.71 -16.30 -11.43
CA GLY A 300 24.64 -15.63 -12.31
C GLY A 300 24.52 -16.02 -13.79
N VAL A 301 23.48 -16.77 -14.18
CA VAL A 301 23.23 -17.18 -15.58
C VAL A 301 22.83 -15.99 -16.44
N VAL A 302 22.18 -15.00 -15.86
CA VAL A 302 21.84 -13.71 -16.46
C VAL A 302 22.46 -12.59 -15.64
N PRO A 303 22.73 -11.41 -16.23
CA PRO A 303 23.24 -10.28 -15.48
C PRO A 303 22.33 -9.94 -14.31
N GLU A 304 22.92 -9.65 -13.17
CA GLU A 304 22.18 -9.12 -12.03
C GLU A 304 21.62 -7.74 -12.37
N VAL A 305 20.36 -7.53 -12.07
CA VAL A 305 19.69 -6.24 -12.27
C VAL A 305 19.91 -5.39 -11.04
N GLU A 306 20.62 -4.27 -11.20
CA GLU A 306 20.80 -3.30 -10.12
C GLU A 306 19.46 -2.76 -9.62
N SER A 307 19.39 -2.38 -8.34
CA SER A 307 18.15 -1.97 -7.68
C SER A 307 17.41 -0.83 -8.39
N ASN A 308 18.16 0.15 -8.93
CA ASN A 308 17.56 1.25 -9.68
C ASN A 308 16.96 0.79 -11.02
N ASP A 309 17.57 -0.18 -11.68
CA ASP A 309 17.13 -0.72 -12.94
C ASP A 309 15.92 -1.65 -12.77
N SER A 310 15.80 -2.33 -11.63
CA SER A 310 14.69 -3.24 -11.34
C SER A 310 13.34 -2.51 -11.36
N THR A 311 13.26 -1.35 -10.73
CA THR A 311 12.05 -0.49 -10.75
C THR A 311 11.74 0.01 -12.16
N GLY A 312 12.79 0.38 -12.93
CA GLY A 312 12.66 0.78 -14.32
C GLY A 312 12.13 -0.33 -15.22
N LEU A 313 12.63 -1.57 -15.05
CA LEU A 313 12.17 -2.75 -15.80
C LEU A 313 10.71 -3.07 -15.51
N VAL A 314 10.29 -3.08 -14.23
CA VAL A 314 8.89 -3.30 -13.84
C VAL A 314 7.99 -2.23 -14.45
N GLY A 315 8.37 -0.96 -14.36
CA GLY A 315 7.64 0.16 -14.94
C GLY A 315 7.54 0.10 -16.46
N GLY A 316 8.65 -0.24 -17.13
CA GLY A 316 8.70 -0.39 -18.59
C GLY A 316 7.82 -1.52 -19.10
N VAL A 317 7.89 -2.72 -18.47
CA VAL A 317 7.02 -3.85 -18.78
C VAL A 317 5.54 -3.49 -18.53
N ALA A 318 5.23 -2.86 -17.43
CA ALA A 318 3.87 -2.44 -17.12
C ALA A 318 3.32 -1.43 -18.15
N MET A 319 4.15 -0.48 -18.60
CA MET A 319 3.77 0.49 -19.63
C MET A 319 3.50 -0.18 -20.98
N LEU A 320 4.37 -1.11 -21.41
CA LEU A 320 4.16 -1.88 -22.63
C LEU A 320 2.87 -2.71 -22.55
N LEU A 321 2.61 -3.36 -21.41
CA LEU A 321 1.39 -4.12 -21.19
C LEU A 321 0.15 -3.24 -21.16
N LEU A 322 0.22 -2.02 -20.59
CA LEU A 322 -0.84 -1.03 -20.66
C LEU A 322 -1.17 -0.69 -22.11
N PHE A 323 -0.18 -0.30 -22.91
CA PHE A 323 -0.40 0.01 -24.32
C PHE A 323 -0.97 -1.19 -25.08
N ALA A 324 -0.39 -2.38 -24.92
CA ALA A 324 -0.90 -3.59 -25.54
C ALA A 324 -2.36 -3.86 -25.18
N THR A 325 -2.72 -3.71 -23.92
CA THR A 325 -4.09 -3.90 -23.40
C THR A 325 -5.06 -2.91 -24.03
N VAL A 326 -4.69 -1.63 -24.02
CA VAL A 326 -5.57 -0.55 -24.49
C VAL A 326 -5.72 -0.58 -26.00
N PHE A 327 -4.64 -0.79 -26.77
CA PHE A 327 -4.71 -0.94 -28.22
C PHE A 327 -5.50 -2.18 -28.65
N ALA A 328 -5.34 -3.30 -27.94
CA ALA A 328 -6.12 -4.49 -28.22
C ALA A 328 -7.63 -4.28 -27.98
N ARG A 329 -8.02 -3.37 -27.08
CA ARG A 329 -9.41 -3.03 -26.78
C ARG A 329 -9.96 -1.96 -27.73
N ASP A 330 -9.28 -0.81 -27.80
CA ASP A 330 -9.81 0.45 -28.35
C ASP A 330 -9.25 0.76 -29.75
N GLY A 331 -8.31 -0.05 -30.26
CA GLY A 331 -7.73 0.15 -31.60
C GLY A 331 -7.08 1.54 -31.75
N ALA A 332 -7.51 2.32 -32.72
CA ALA A 332 -6.95 3.64 -33.02
C ALA A 332 -7.17 4.67 -31.88
N HIS A 333 -8.20 4.51 -31.04
CA HIS A 333 -8.46 5.36 -29.89
C HIS A 333 -7.62 4.99 -28.67
N GLY A 334 -6.81 3.96 -28.74
CA GLY A 334 -6.00 3.43 -27.65
C GLY A 334 -5.07 4.46 -27.01
N LEU A 335 -4.52 5.41 -27.77
CA LEU A 335 -3.67 6.47 -27.22
C LEU A 335 -4.41 7.36 -26.23
N THR A 336 -5.64 7.77 -26.57
CA THR A 336 -6.46 8.62 -25.69
C THR A 336 -6.84 7.86 -24.41
N SER A 337 -7.23 6.58 -24.55
CA SER A 337 -7.56 5.75 -23.41
C SER A 337 -6.34 5.48 -22.51
N ALA A 338 -5.16 5.24 -23.11
CA ALA A 338 -3.92 5.08 -22.37
C ALA A 338 -3.57 6.34 -21.57
N ALA A 339 -3.66 7.51 -22.21
CA ALA A 339 -3.42 8.79 -21.54
C ALA A 339 -4.38 8.99 -20.35
N GLY A 340 -5.67 8.67 -20.51
CA GLY A 340 -6.66 8.73 -19.44
C GLY A 340 -6.27 7.83 -18.26
N HIS A 341 -5.93 6.56 -18.52
CA HIS A 341 -5.49 5.64 -17.47
C HIS A 341 -4.21 6.08 -16.77
N VAL A 342 -3.24 6.67 -17.48
CA VAL A 342 -2.01 7.22 -16.89
C VAL A 342 -2.33 8.40 -15.98
N VAL A 343 -3.21 9.32 -16.42
CA VAL A 343 -3.64 10.45 -15.58
C VAL A 343 -4.35 9.96 -14.31
N ASP A 344 -5.27 9.01 -14.44
CA ASP A 344 -5.94 8.39 -13.27
C ASP A 344 -4.95 7.74 -12.33
N GLY A 345 -3.94 7.06 -12.88
CA GLY A 345 -2.84 6.46 -12.12
C GLY A 345 -2.00 7.50 -11.37
N LEU A 346 -1.64 8.61 -12.01
CA LEU A 346 -0.92 9.72 -11.36
C LEU A 346 -1.76 10.35 -10.24
N VAL A 347 -3.03 10.63 -10.49
CA VAL A 347 -3.95 11.14 -9.45
C VAL A 347 -4.01 10.17 -8.28
N PHE A 348 -4.09 8.87 -8.54
CA PHE A 348 -4.04 7.86 -7.48
C PHE A 348 -2.73 7.89 -6.71
N ALA A 349 -1.58 7.93 -7.38
CA ALA A 349 -0.26 7.97 -6.75
C ALA A 349 -0.11 9.18 -5.82
N PHE A 350 -0.49 10.38 -6.29
CA PHE A 350 -0.44 11.59 -5.46
C PHE A 350 -1.45 11.57 -4.30
N LYS A 351 -2.64 11.02 -4.48
CA LYS A 351 -3.60 10.85 -3.37
C LYS A 351 -3.10 9.85 -2.32
N ALA A 352 -2.45 8.77 -2.75
CA ALA A 352 -1.94 7.73 -1.86
C ALA A 352 -0.70 8.19 -1.08
N MET A 353 0.21 8.92 -1.73
CA MET A 353 1.55 9.18 -1.20
C MET A 353 1.97 10.65 -1.15
N GLY A 354 1.13 11.59 -1.60
CA GLY A 354 1.51 13.02 -1.65
C GLY A 354 1.91 13.61 -0.30
N VAL A 355 1.35 13.08 0.80
CA VAL A 355 1.72 13.49 2.18
C VAL A 355 3.14 13.08 2.57
N VAL A 356 3.75 12.11 1.88
CA VAL A 356 5.11 11.65 2.14
C VAL A 356 6.14 12.71 1.75
N ILE A 357 5.87 13.51 0.72
CA ILE A 357 6.81 14.50 0.17
C ILE A 357 7.33 15.49 1.24
N PRO A 358 6.49 16.28 1.95
CA PRO A 358 6.99 17.21 2.96
C PRO A 358 7.61 16.51 4.18
N ILE A 359 7.17 15.28 4.48
CA ILE A 359 7.72 14.48 5.59
C ILE A 359 9.13 13.99 5.21
N ALA A 360 9.28 13.40 4.03
CA ALA A 360 10.58 12.96 3.52
C ALA A 360 11.55 14.14 3.39
N GLY A 361 11.07 15.31 2.93
CA GLY A 361 11.88 16.52 2.83
C GLY A 361 12.48 16.95 4.16
N PHE A 362 11.75 16.83 5.27
CA PHE A 362 12.29 17.08 6.60
C PHE A 362 13.42 16.10 6.95
N PHE A 363 13.27 14.82 6.69
CA PHE A 363 14.30 13.83 6.99
C PHE A 363 15.51 13.94 6.06
N PHE A 364 15.31 14.26 4.79
CA PHE A 364 16.40 14.54 3.87
C PHE A 364 17.21 15.78 4.26
N LEU A 365 16.60 16.78 4.89
CA LEU A 365 17.32 17.89 5.46
C LEU A 365 18.33 17.45 6.54
N GLY A 366 18.07 16.35 7.22
CA GLY A 366 18.98 15.76 8.21
C GLY A 366 20.19 15.01 7.62
N ASN A 367 20.22 14.78 6.30
CA ASN A 367 21.26 14.02 5.60
C ASN A 367 22.21 14.97 4.85
N ALA A 368 23.51 14.70 4.95
CA ALA A 368 24.58 15.50 4.31
C ALA A 368 24.41 15.62 2.78
N ASP A 369 23.88 14.58 2.11
CA ASP A 369 23.74 14.56 0.65
C ASP A 369 22.71 15.58 0.14
N PHE A 370 21.72 15.95 0.96
CA PHE A 370 20.61 16.79 0.57
C PHE A 370 20.57 18.17 1.24
N ILE A 371 21.24 18.35 2.39
CA ILE A 371 21.16 19.59 3.16
C ILE A 371 21.62 20.81 2.36
N SER A 372 22.68 20.69 1.59
CA SER A 372 23.23 21.78 0.75
C SER A 372 22.22 22.16 -0.36
N GLN A 373 21.58 21.19 -0.98
CA GLN A 373 20.56 21.42 -2.02
C GLN A 373 19.31 22.10 -1.43
N ILE A 374 18.88 21.67 -0.24
CA ILE A 374 17.68 22.19 0.42
C ILE A 374 17.89 23.62 0.94
N THR A 375 19.06 23.89 1.55
CA THR A 375 19.34 25.19 2.21
C THR A 375 20.02 26.20 1.28
N GLY A 376 20.47 25.76 0.10
CA GLY A 376 21.25 26.59 -0.80
C GLY A 376 22.61 27.03 -0.22
N THR A 377 23.18 26.26 0.71
CA THR A 377 24.50 26.50 1.30
C THR A 377 25.53 25.68 0.55
N GLN A 378 26.66 26.32 0.16
CA GLN A 378 27.78 25.62 -0.47
C GLN A 378 28.83 25.36 0.60
N GLU A 379 28.77 24.22 1.24
CA GLU A 379 29.78 23.76 2.19
C GLU A 379 30.61 22.63 1.58
N SER A 380 31.93 22.65 1.78
CA SER A 380 32.81 21.58 1.30
C SER A 380 32.58 20.24 2.00
N LYS A 381 32.02 20.26 3.19
CA LYS A 381 31.62 19.10 3.99
C LYS A 381 30.30 19.44 4.70
N PRO A 382 29.15 19.18 4.06
CA PRO A 382 27.88 19.45 4.69
C PRO A 382 27.67 18.51 5.90
N PRO A 383 27.06 19.00 7.00
CA PRO A 383 26.81 18.18 8.18
C PRO A 383 25.69 17.18 7.92
N SER A 384 25.77 16.04 8.57
CA SER A 384 24.72 15.05 8.64
C SER A 384 23.97 15.21 9.97
N LEU A 385 23.08 16.20 10.05
CA LEU A 385 22.48 16.66 11.31
C LEU A 385 21.90 15.54 12.17
N LEU A 386 21.27 14.56 11.55
CA LEU A 386 20.68 13.43 12.27
C LEU A 386 21.79 12.50 12.79
N PHE A 387 22.80 12.23 12.00
CA PHE A 387 23.95 11.40 12.39
C PHE A 387 24.77 12.08 13.48
N ASP A 388 25.05 13.38 13.35
CA ASP A 388 25.78 14.17 14.34
C ASP A 388 25.02 14.23 15.67
N LEU A 389 23.68 14.34 15.63
CA LEU A 389 22.84 14.26 16.83
C LEU A 389 22.97 12.89 17.52
N VAL A 390 22.93 11.80 16.74
CA VAL A 390 23.09 10.44 17.26
C VAL A 390 24.46 10.26 17.88
N GLN A 391 25.53 10.72 17.22
CA GLN A 391 26.90 10.68 17.79
C GLN A 391 27.01 11.43 19.11
N SER A 392 26.31 12.55 19.26
CA SER A 392 26.36 13.33 20.51
C SER A 392 25.76 12.60 21.71
N VAL A 393 24.92 11.61 21.48
CA VAL A 393 24.24 10.80 22.51
C VAL A 393 24.60 9.31 22.45
N ASP A 394 25.63 8.95 21.68
CA ASP A 394 26.06 7.58 21.41
C ASP A 394 26.21 6.73 22.69
N HIS A 395 26.81 7.30 23.73
CA HIS A 395 27.02 6.59 25.00
C HIS A 395 25.72 6.25 25.78
N TYR A 396 24.57 6.85 25.41
CA TYR A 396 23.25 6.50 25.95
C TYR A 396 22.51 5.47 25.10
N ILE A 397 22.97 5.21 23.87
CA ILE A 397 22.33 4.26 22.98
C ILE A 397 22.76 2.85 23.39
N PRO A 398 21.82 1.95 23.71
CA PRO A 398 22.17 0.57 23.99
C PRO A 398 22.86 -0.05 22.77
N ALA A 399 24.10 -0.48 22.91
CA ALA A 399 24.85 -1.23 21.91
C ALA A 399 24.29 -2.65 21.74
N ASN A 400 22.97 -2.78 21.57
CA ASN A 400 22.25 -4.03 21.48
C ASN A 400 21.24 -3.94 20.33
N GLY A 401 21.55 -4.60 19.23
CA GLY A 401 20.72 -4.62 18.01
C GLY A 401 19.30 -5.14 18.27
N PHE A 402 19.12 -6.05 19.24
CA PHE A 402 17.79 -6.53 19.59
C PHE A 402 16.90 -5.43 20.18
N ILE A 403 17.42 -4.67 21.15
CA ILE A 403 16.67 -3.55 21.76
C ILE A 403 16.42 -2.47 20.71
N LEU A 404 17.41 -2.16 19.89
CA LEU A 404 17.26 -1.16 18.82
C LEU A 404 16.24 -1.61 17.77
N GLY A 405 16.24 -2.89 17.37
CA GLY A 405 15.25 -3.44 16.45
C GLY A 405 13.81 -3.25 16.95
N PHE A 406 13.56 -3.54 18.22
CA PHE A 406 12.23 -3.30 18.81
C PHE A 406 11.89 -1.82 18.95
N ALA A 407 12.87 -0.95 19.24
CA ALA A 407 12.65 0.48 19.29
C ALA A 407 12.25 1.01 17.89
N ILE A 408 12.95 0.62 16.84
CA ILE A 408 12.62 0.99 15.46
C ILE A 408 11.27 0.41 15.02
N LEU A 409 10.95 -0.83 15.40
CA LEU A 409 9.62 -1.42 15.18
C LEU A 409 8.51 -0.55 15.79
N ILE A 410 8.65 -0.17 17.06
CA ILE A 410 7.66 0.64 17.78
C ILE A 410 7.51 2.01 17.13
N ILE A 411 8.61 2.66 16.76
CA ILE A 411 8.59 3.93 16.03
C ILE A 411 7.86 3.76 14.70
N GLY A 412 8.16 2.70 13.95
CA GLY A 412 7.44 2.36 12.72
C GLY A 412 5.94 2.18 12.96
N MET A 413 5.54 1.43 13.99
CA MET A 413 4.14 1.25 14.32
C MET A 413 3.44 2.58 14.69
N ILE A 414 4.11 3.44 15.46
CA ILE A 414 3.58 4.75 15.82
C ILE A 414 3.40 5.63 14.59
N THR A 415 4.38 5.65 13.71
CA THR A 415 4.30 6.45 12.46
C THR A 415 3.25 5.89 11.51
N GLY A 416 3.05 4.58 11.45
CA GLY A 416 2.00 3.94 10.66
C GLY A 416 0.58 4.29 11.08
N LEU A 417 0.35 4.82 12.29
CA LEU A 417 -0.97 5.24 12.77
C LEU A 417 -1.57 6.39 11.94
N GLU A 418 -0.80 7.05 11.08
CA GLU A 418 -1.32 8.05 10.14
C GLU A 418 -2.23 7.45 9.06
N GLY A 419 -2.09 6.16 8.75
CA GLY A 419 -3.01 5.38 7.92
C GLY A 419 -2.52 5.02 6.52
N SER A 420 -1.40 5.57 6.01
CA SER A 420 -0.81 5.14 4.72
C SER A 420 0.20 4.01 4.90
N GLY A 421 0.90 3.99 6.02
CA GLY A 421 2.02 3.10 6.28
C GLY A 421 3.32 3.50 5.57
N PHE A 422 3.30 4.55 4.75
CA PHE A 422 4.47 4.99 3.98
C PHE A 422 5.08 6.29 4.51
N ALA A 423 4.29 7.17 5.12
CA ALA A 423 4.77 8.44 5.65
C ALA A 423 5.82 8.29 6.77
N GLY A 424 5.84 7.13 7.44
CA GLY A 424 6.81 6.81 8.47
C GLY A 424 8.14 6.25 7.96
N LEU A 425 8.21 5.80 6.70
CA LEU A 425 9.40 5.13 6.15
C LEU A 425 10.63 6.04 6.08
N PRO A 426 10.53 7.32 5.70
CA PRO A 426 11.67 8.21 5.76
C PRO A 426 12.21 8.39 7.19
N LEU A 427 11.35 8.46 8.19
CA LEU A 427 11.79 8.56 9.60
C LEU A 427 12.50 7.29 10.05
N THR A 428 11.86 6.12 9.89
CA THR A 428 12.45 4.86 10.34
C THR A 428 13.72 4.54 9.55
N GLY A 429 13.77 4.85 8.25
CA GLY A 429 14.97 4.74 7.43
C GLY A 429 16.10 5.60 7.94
N SER A 430 15.88 6.91 8.11
CA SER A 430 16.91 7.84 8.61
C SER A 430 17.44 7.44 9.99
N LEU A 431 16.55 7.02 10.91
CA LEU A 431 16.96 6.50 12.21
C LEU A 431 17.79 5.21 12.08
N SER A 432 17.43 4.33 11.16
CA SER A 432 18.15 3.08 10.92
C SER A 432 19.58 3.35 10.40
N GLY A 433 19.72 4.31 9.47
CA GLY A 433 21.01 4.75 8.96
C GLY A 433 21.90 5.37 10.04
N ALA A 434 21.32 6.20 10.90
CA ALA A 434 22.05 6.90 11.95
C ALA A 434 22.39 5.99 13.15
N LEU A 435 21.46 5.13 13.60
CA LEU A 435 21.61 4.30 14.81
C LEU A 435 22.26 2.94 14.53
N GLY A 436 22.11 2.40 13.33
CA GLY A 436 22.65 1.08 12.98
C GLY A 436 24.13 0.91 13.26
N PRO A 437 25.01 1.80 12.76
CA PRO A 437 26.43 1.74 13.01
C PRO A 437 26.79 1.79 14.51
N ALA A 438 26.11 2.64 15.30
CA ALA A 438 26.34 2.77 16.74
C ALA A 438 25.99 1.49 17.52
N ALA A 439 25.00 0.73 17.06
CA ALA A 439 24.58 -0.54 17.65
C ALA A 439 25.20 -1.78 16.97
N HIS A 440 26.18 -1.59 16.07
CA HIS A 440 26.78 -2.67 15.27
C HIS A 440 25.74 -3.54 14.52
N THR A 441 24.65 -2.90 14.08
CA THR A 441 23.56 -3.55 13.37
C THR A 441 23.48 -2.96 11.96
N ASP A 442 23.25 -3.81 10.96
CA ASP A 442 23.12 -3.37 9.58
C ASP A 442 21.91 -2.42 9.39
N PRO A 443 22.14 -1.21 8.84
CA PRO A 443 21.08 -0.23 8.61
C PRO A 443 19.93 -0.73 7.74
N ALA A 444 20.21 -1.59 6.75
CA ALA A 444 19.18 -2.13 5.87
C ALA A 444 18.23 -3.08 6.64
N THR A 445 18.76 -3.84 7.60
CA THR A 445 17.95 -4.69 8.48
C THR A 445 17.02 -3.87 9.36
N LEU A 446 17.53 -2.83 10.00
CA LEU A 446 16.72 -1.94 10.84
C LEU A 446 15.68 -1.19 10.02
N ALA A 447 16.04 -0.71 8.82
CA ALA A 447 15.11 -0.07 7.90
C ALA A 447 13.96 -1.00 7.50
N ALA A 448 14.26 -2.27 7.22
CA ALA A 448 13.24 -3.28 6.95
C ALA A 448 12.34 -3.55 8.18
N VAL A 449 12.89 -3.60 9.39
CA VAL A 449 12.10 -3.72 10.63
C VAL A 449 11.19 -2.51 10.82
N GLY A 450 11.68 -1.30 10.62
CA GLY A 450 10.88 -0.07 10.66
C GLY A 450 9.76 -0.06 9.61
N GLN A 451 10.07 -0.54 8.41
CA GLN A 451 9.09 -0.73 7.33
C GLN A 451 7.99 -1.73 7.73
N MET A 452 8.35 -2.86 8.37
CA MET A 452 7.35 -3.80 8.91
C MET A 452 6.43 -3.08 9.90
N GLY A 453 6.97 -2.34 10.88
CA GLY A 453 6.17 -1.60 11.85
C GLY A 453 5.20 -0.62 11.19
N SER A 454 5.69 0.21 10.28
CA SER A 454 4.92 1.27 9.63
C SER A 454 3.84 0.69 8.69
N VAL A 455 4.20 -0.21 7.79
CA VAL A 455 3.29 -0.72 6.77
C VAL A 455 2.24 -1.67 7.36
N TRP A 456 2.62 -2.58 8.25
CA TRP A 456 1.63 -3.46 8.91
C TRP A 456 0.65 -2.69 9.78
N THR A 457 1.05 -1.56 10.34
CA THR A 457 0.12 -0.70 11.10
C THR A 457 -0.75 0.13 10.17
N GLY A 458 -0.15 0.93 9.30
CA GLY A 458 -0.84 1.91 8.46
C GLY A 458 -1.43 1.34 7.19
N GLY A 459 -0.81 0.32 6.62
CA GLY A 459 -1.23 -0.31 5.36
C GLY A 459 -2.55 -1.08 5.42
N GLY A 460 -3.13 -1.29 6.60
CA GLY A 460 -4.48 -1.83 6.75
C GLY A 460 -4.58 -3.17 7.45
N THR A 461 -3.90 -3.35 8.60
CA THR A 461 -4.10 -4.53 9.44
C THR A 461 -4.42 -4.19 10.89
N LEU A 462 -3.79 -3.16 11.49
CA LEU A 462 -3.92 -2.84 12.92
C LEU A 462 -4.83 -1.67 13.24
N ILE A 463 -5.28 -0.91 12.24
CA ILE A 463 -6.10 0.28 12.45
C ILE A 463 -7.43 0.19 11.70
N ALA A 464 -8.50 0.78 12.32
CA ALA A 464 -9.87 0.71 11.81
C ALA A 464 -10.17 1.74 10.69
N TRP A 465 -9.18 2.18 9.97
CA TRP A 465 -9.28 3.09 8.82
C TRP A 465 -8.31 2.66 7.72
N SER A 466 -8.01 3.54 6.75
CA SER A 466 -7.14 3.20 5.63
C SER A 466 -7.77 2.11 4.73
N SER A 467 -6.94 1.33 4.08
CA SER A 467 -7.35 0.27 3.16
C SER A 467 -8.13 -0.88 3.82
N LEU A 468 -8.03 -1.05 5.15
CA LEU A 468 -8.80 -2.05 5.88
C LEU A 468 -10.31 -1.81 5.79
N LEU A 469 -10.75 -0.54 5.69
CA LEU A 469 -12.16 -0.19 5.45
C LEU A 469 -12.69 -0.81 4.16
N ALA A 470 -11.88 -0.78 3.10
CA ALA A 470 -12.27 -1.36 1.82
C ALA A 470 -12.40 -2.90 1.90
N VAL A 471 -11.47 -3.56 2.61
CA VAL A 471 -11.53 -5.01 2.86
C VAL A 471 -12.76 -5.38 3.68
N ALA A 472 -13.01 -4.65 4.77
CA ALA A 472 -14.16 -4.86 5.63
C ALA A 472 -15.48 -4.63 4.88
N GLY A 473 -15.54 -3.57 4.04
CA GLY A 473 -16.70 -3.26 3.21
C GLY A 473 -17.03 -4.36 2.20
N VAL A 474 -16.02 -4.86 1.49
CA VAL A 474 -16.22 -5.97 0.53
C VAL A 474 -16.63 -7.27 1.23
N ALA A 475 -16.04 -7.54 2.39
CA ALA A 475 -16.39 -8.72 3.18
C ALA A 475 -17.71 -8.55 3.97
N ARG A 476 -18.23 -7.33 4.04
CA ARG A 476 -19.46 -6.97 4.78
C ARG A 476 -19.35 -7.32 6.27
N VAL A 477 -18.17 -7.03 6.85
CA VAL A 477 -17.88 -7.27 8.27
C VAL A 477 -17.58 -5.95 8.99
N PRO A 478 -17.89 -5.84 10.29
CA PRO A 478 -17.54 -4.65 11.06
C PRO A 478 -16.02 -4.45 11.13
N VAL A 479 -15.53 -3.29 10.71
CA VAL A 479 -14.08 -3.01 10.66
C VAL A 479 -13.41 -3.11 12.03
N GLN A 480 -14.10 -2.71 13.10
CA GLN A 480 -13.57 -2.78 14.46
C GLN A 480 -13.36 -4.23 14.94
N GLU A 481 -14.27 -5.14 14.55
CA GLU A 481 -14.11 -6.57 14.84
C GLU A 481 -12.98 -7.17 14.04
N LEU A 482 -12.83 -6.76 12.78
CA LEU A 482 -11.73 -7.19 11.92
C LEU A 482 -10.37 -6.76 12.52
N VAL A 483 -10.24 -5.49 12.97
CA VAL A 483 -9.04 -5.02 13.69
C VAL A 483 -8.76 -5.88 14.92
N ARG A 484 -9.77 -6.12 15.78
CA ARG A 484 -9.60 -6.98 16.97
C ARG A 484 -9.16 -8.40 16.60
N HIS A 485 -9.63 -8.90 15.46
CA HIS A 485 -9.25 -10.24 14.97
C HIS A 485 -7.80 -10.30 14.50
N LEU A 486 -7.29 -9.21 13.93
CA LEU A 486 -5.95 -9.08 13.38
C LEU A 486 -4.91 -8.64 14.43
N PHE A 487 -5.31 -7.91 15.46
CA PHE A 487 -4.41 -7.21 16.37
C PHE A 487 -3.36 -8.15 17.01
N VAL A 488 -3.79 -9.17 17.72
CA VAL A 488 -2.87 -10.12 18.39
C VAL A 488 -2.04 -10.92 17.38
N PRO A 489 -2.63 -11.55 16.35
CA PRO A 489 -1.86 -12.29 15.35
C PRO A 489 -0.74 -11.47 14.70
N VAL A 490 -1.03 -10.22 14.32
CA VAL A 490 -0.07 -9.35 13.66
C VAL A 490 1.01 -8.87 14.63
N LEU A 491 0.66 -8.47 15.85
CA LEU A 491 1.65 -8.08 16.86
C LEU A 491 2.61 -9.21 17.19
N VAL A 492 2.10 -10.44 17.36
CA VAL A 492 2.95 -11.63 17.61
C VAL A 492 3.86 -11.86 16.41
N GLY A 493 3.35 -11.74 15.19
CA GLY A 493 4.14 -11.85 13.96
C GLY A 493 5.24 -10.81 13.88
N LEU A 494 4.92 -9.53 14.13
CA LEU A 494 5.89 -8.43 14.14
C LEU A 494 6.99 -8.63 15.19
N ALA A 495 6.61 -9.01 16.41
CA ALA A 495 7.56 -9.30 17.48
C ALA A 495 8.47 -10.48 17.12
N ALA A 496 7.91 -11.56 16.57
CA ALA A 496 8.68 -12.73 16.14
C ALA A 496 9.65 -12.38 15.00
N ALA A 497 9.19 -11.63 13.97
CA ALA A 497 10.05 -11.22 12.87
C ALA A 497 11.18 -10.32 13.34
N THR A 498 10.91 -9.34 14.22
CA THR A 498 11.93 -8.45 14.78
C THR A 498 12.93 -9.22 15.65
N ALA A 499 12.47 -10.16 16.48
CA ALA A 499 13.37 -11.00 17.26
C ALA A 499 14.27 -11.88 16.37
N LEU A 500 13.73 -12.40 15.28
CA LEU A 500 14.49 -13.22 14.33
C LEU A 500 15.40 -12.37 13.43
N SER A 501 15.11 -11.10 13.17
CA SER A 501 15.95 -10.25 12.31
C SER A 501 17.39 -10.15 12.84
N THR A 502 17.57 -10.07 14.16
CA THR A 502 18.89 -10.01 14.82
C THR A 502 19.66 -11.34 14.83
N LEU A 503 18.99 -12.45 14.46
CA LEU A 503 19.60 -13.78 14.34
C LEU A 503 19.85 -14.16 12.87
N LEU A 504 19.10 -13.58 11.94
CA LEU A 504 19.16 -13.89 10.51
C LEU A 504 20.14 -12.98 9.75
N PHE A 505 20.34 -11.78 10.24
CA PHE A 505 21.14 -10.71 9.64
C PHE A 505 22.07 -10.08 10.68
#